data_06d19983c3ad49a1c4922353c364c051
#
_entry.id   06d19983c3ad49a1c4922353c364c051
#
_cell.length_a   1.000
_cell.length_b   1.000
_cell.length_c   1.000
_cell.angle_alpha   90.00
_cell.angle_beta   90.00
_cell.angle_gamma   90.00
#
_symmetry.space_group_name_H-M   'P 1'
#
loop_
_entity.id
_entity.type
_entity.pdbx_description
1 polymer ?
#
loop_
_entity_poly.entity_id
_entity_poly.type
_entity_poly.pdbx_seq_one_letter_code
_entity_poly.pdbx_strand_id
1 'polypeptide(L)'
;MKTNEKNISLKEALQLNHRAYKLFYRYYPKLILSQISLTIWKALTPYIIIYLSALVIEELAGDRSPDRIRFLVTITLLSGAGISLISAFLKKWKRTWSAGLGMKIKRILCEKLFDMDYCDLDDSKTMELYSSIIQNLNGPGWGLYNVLLNYEALCSEGFSIICGLSMTISLFTSQIPKTAEKLVILNNPVCVTAIISVMVLITWFSPVLAGKAGKYWVRSADLHTFSNRLFAYYGRLGYDSKKAADMRIYQQEKICEKHNLSKENPFGSKGLFARYGKGPVGFYMAASSAVSVIFTGIAYVFVCLKAWTSAFGIGAVTKYISSITKVYSSVSGCISTIEDMQNNAVFLKQTFEFLDIPNNMYQGSLTTEKRSDRKYEIEFRNVSFRYPGCEQYALRNINLKFKIGQKLAVVGMNGSGKTTFIKLLCRLYDPTEGKILLNGIDIRKYNYKEYMMIFSVVFQDFKLFSLTLGENVAAKINYDEEEVKSALKKSGFYNRLSTMPEGLNTYLYKDFNKKGIIISGGEAQKIAIARAIYKNAPFIILDEPTAALDPIAEAEIYGKFNEITGDKTAIYISHRLSSCKFCDKIVVFHEGSVIQTGTHQELAADKSGKYFQLWTAQAQYYR
;
A
#
# COMPACT_ATOMS: atom_id res chain seq x y z
N MET A 1 -9.71 -21.29 12.36
CA MET A 1 -9.55 -20.06 13.16
C MET A 1 -10.91 -19.40 13.29
N LYS A 2 -11.47 -19.29 14.49
CA LYS A 2 -12.68 -18.51 14.75
C LYS A 2 -12.29 -17.05 14.64
N THR A 3 -12.68 -16.38 13.56
CA THR A 3 -12.59 -14.92 13.47
C THR A 3 -13.44 -14.33 14.59
N ASN A 4 -12.78 -13.69 15.56
CA ASN A 4 -13.46 -12.80 16.49
C ASN A 4 -14.15 -11.73 15.62
N GLU A 5 -15.48 -11.87 15.45
CA GLU A 5 -16.32 -10.83 14.86
C GLU A 5 -16.26 -9.59 15.77
N LYS A 6 -15.22 -8.79 15.64
CA LYS A 6 -15.26 -7.42 16.16
C LYS A 6 -16.22 -6.65 15.27
N ASN A 7 -17.50 -6.67 15.61
CA ASN A 7 -18.49 -5.80 14.99
C ASN A 7 -18.05 -4.35 15.22
N ILE A 8 -17.54 -3.72 14.17
CA ILE A 8 -17.22 -2.29 14.21
C ILE A 8 -18.54 -1.53 14.36
N SER A 9 -18.65 -0.67 15.37
CA SER A 9 -19.84 0.16 15.55
C SER A 9 -20.01 1.12 14.37
N LEU A 10 -21.26 1.48 14.05
CA LEU A 10 -21.54 2.43 12.97
C LEU A 10 -20.79 3.76 13.19
N LYS A 11 -20.71 4.24 14.42
CA LYS A 11 -19.97 5.47 14.76
C LYS A 11 -18.49 5.36 14.43
N GLU A 12 -17.85 4.26 14.83
CA GLU A 12 -16.43 3.98 14.52
C GLU A 12 -16.20 3.86 13.01
N ALA A 13 -17.11 3.18 12.31
CA ALA A 13 -17.05 3.03 10.87
C ALA A 13 -17.09 4.38 10.13
N LEU A 14 -18.01 5.26 10.52
CA LEU A 14 -18.12 6.61 9.96
C LEU A 14 -16.87 7.44 10.26
N GLN A 15 -16.31 7.33 11.48
CA GLN A 15 -15.07 8.02 11.85
C GLN A 15 -13.88 7.57 11.00
N LEU A 16 -13.71 6.26 10.78
CA LEU A 16 -12.63 5.72 9.94
C LEU A 16 -12.77 6.15 8.48
N ASN A 17 -13.98 6.08 7.91
CA ASN A 17 -14.23 6.54 6.55
C ASN A 17 -13.99 8.05 6.43
N HIS A 18 -14.42 8.86 7.41
CA HIS A 18 -14.18 10.30 7.41
C HIS A 18 -12.70 10.63 7.52
N ARG A 19 -11.95 9.92 8.36
CA ARG A 19 -10.49 10.06 8.48
C ARG A 19 -9.80 9.78 7.14
N ALA A 20 -10.22 8.72 6.45
CA ALA A 20 -9.68 8.37 5.14
C ALA A 20 -10.03 9.42 4.07
N TYR A 21 -11.26 9.95 4.09
CA TYR A 21 -11.66 11.03 3.17
C TYR A 21 -10.85 12.31 3.41
N LYS A 22 -10.62 12.68 4.67
CA LYS A 22 -9.76 13.81 5.06
C LYS A 22 -8.31 13.62 4.61
N LEU A 23 -7.79 12.38 4.65
CA LEU A 23 -6.48 12.02 4.13
C LEU A 23 -6.40 12.32 2.62
N PHE A 24 -7.40 11.91 1.82
CA PHE A 24 -7.45 12.24 0.40
C PHE A 24 -7.56 13.75 0.15
N TYR A 25 -8.34 14.46 0.92
CA TYR A 25 -8.46 15.91 0.79
C TYR A 25 -7.11 16.61 1.02
N ARG A 26 -6.34 16.13 1.99
CA ARG A 26 -4.99 16.66 2.29
C ARG A 26 -4.00 16.43 1.14
N TYR A 27 -4.01 15.23 0.55
CA TYR A 27 -3.06 14.87 -0.51
C TYR A 27 -3.53 15.30 -1.91
N TYR A 28 -4.83 15.26 -2.19
CA TYR A 28 -5.39 15.43 -3.53
C TYR A 28 -6.68 16.27 -3.55
N PRO A 29 -6.64 17.55 -3.11
CA PRO A 29 -7.87 18.38 -2.99
C PRO A 29 -8.60 18.57 -4.31
N LYS A 30 -7.88 18.71 -5.44
CA LYS A 30 -8.48 18.87 -6.79
C LYS A 30 -9.25 17.62 -7.25
N LEU A 31 -8.83 16.42 -6.83
CA LEU A 31 -9.56 15.19 -7.07
C LEU A 31 -10.94 15.25 -6.41
N ILE A 32 -10.97 15.58 -5.12
CA ILE A 32 -12.20 15.67 -4.32
C ILE A 32 -13.15 16.71 -4.92
N LEU A 33 -12.65 17.91 -5.23
CA LEU A 33 -13.47 18.99 -5.80
C LEU A 33 -14.08 18.58 -7.15
N SER A 34 -13.29 17.99 -8.04
CA SER A 34 -13.78 17.53 -9.35
C SER A 34 -14.82 16.42 -9.23
N GLN A 35 -14.66 15.54 -8.22
CA GLN A 35 -15.61 14.47 -7.94
C GLN A 35 -16.94 15.02 -7.42
N ILE A 36 -16.92 15.90 -6.43
CA ILE A 36 -18.12 16.51 -5.85
C ILE A 36 -18.88 17.28 -6.93
N SER A 37 -18.20 18.14 -7.71
CA SER A 37 -18.85 18.94 -8.75
C SER A 37 -19.57 18.08 -9.79
N LEU A 38 -18.92 17.00 -10.29
CA LEU A 38 -19.54 16.08 -11.23
C LEU A 38 -20.71 15.33 -10.59
N THR A 39 -20.60 14.96 -9.31
CA THR A 39 -21.62 14.18 -8.61
C THR A 39 -22.89 15.01 -8.39
N ILE A 40 -22.76 16.25 -7.94
CA ILE A 40 -23.89 17.19 -7.80
C ILE A 40 -24.57 17.38 -9.14
N TRP A 41 -23.78 17.66 -10.21
CA TRP A 41 -24.31 17.83 -11.55
C TRP A 41 -25.11 16.62 -12.03
N LYS A 42 -24.57 15.41 -11.86
CA LYS A 42 -25.25 14.16 -12.23
C LYS A 42 -26.51 13.90 -11.41
N ALA A 43 -26.57 14.33 -10.15
CA ALA A 43 -27.76 14.20 -9.32
C ALA A 43 -28.90 15.13 -9.76
N LEU A 44 -28.57 16.33 -10.26
CA LEU A 44 -29.55 17.35 -10.69
C LEU A 44 -30.12 17.09 -12.09
N THR A 45 -29.28 16.66 -13.03
CA THR A 45 -29.63 16.54 -14.45
C THR A 45 -30.86 15.67 -14.75
N PRO A 46 -31.11 14.51 -14.12
CA PRO A 46 -32.30 13.71 -14.41
C PRO A 46 -33.61 14.45 -14.13
N TYR A 47 -33.63 15.27 -13.09
CA TYR A 47 -34.84 15.99 -12.69
C TYR A 47 -35.19 17.12 -13.67
N ILE A 48 -34.18 17.77 -14.26
CA ILE A 48 -34.40 18.75 -15.33
C ILE A 48 -35.08 18.07 -16.51
N ILE A 49 -34.60 16.91 -16.93
CA ILE A 49 -35.14 16.14 -18.06
C ILE A 49 -36.57 15.65 -17.73
N ILE A 50 -36.79 15.10 -16.52
CA ILE A 50 -38.11 14.64 -16.08
C ILE A 50 -39.13 15.79 -16.13
N TYR A 51 -38.75 16.96 -15.64
CA TYR A 51 -39.63 18.13 -15.64
C TYR A 51 -39.99 18.59 -17.06
N LEU A 52 -39.00 18.77 -17.94
CA LEU A 52 -39.23 19.19 -19.33
C LEU A 52 -40.03 18.16 -20.13
N SER A 53 -39.74 16.86 -19.94
CA SER A 53 -40.52 15.80 -20.59
C SER A 53 -41.97 15.79 -20.14
N ALA A 54 -42.22 16.03 -18.84
CA ALA A 54 -43.60 16.13 -18.31
C ALA A 54 -44.38 17.27 -18.96
N LEU A 55 -43.76 18.44 -19.17
CA LEU A 55 -44.39 19.58 -19.85
C LEU A 55 -44.74 19.28 -21.32
N VAL A 56 -43.85 18.59 -22.05
CA VAL A 56 -44.11 18.16 -23.43
C VAL A 56 -45.29 17.18 -23.48
N ILE A 57 -45.34 16.20 -22.58
CA ILE A 57 -46.43 15.20 -22.50
C ILE A 57 -47.76 15.87 -22.13
N GLU A 58 -47.72 16.83 -21.22
CA GLU A 58 -48.90 17.58 -20.78
C GLU A 58 -49.54 18.33 -21.99
N GLU A 59 -48.72 19.04 -22.78
CA GLU A 59 -49.18 19.78 -23.96
C GLU A 59 -49.72 18.87 -25.07
N LEU A 60 -49.05 17.71 -25.28
CA LEU A 60 -49.50 16.69 -26.26
C LEU A 60 -50.82 16.03 -25.85
N ALA A 61 -51.11 15.92 -24.57
CA ALA A 61 -52.35 15.36 -24.05
C ALA A 61 -53.49 16.38 -23.95
N GLY A 62 -53.15 17.67 -23.83
CA GLY A 62 -54.09 18.80 -23.71
C GLY A 62 -54.36 19.53 -25.04
N ASP A 63 -54.03 20.81 -25.06
CA ASP A 63 -54.43 21.75 -26.15
C ASP A 63 -53.76 21.50 -27.48
N ARG A 64 -52.65 20.75 -27.50
CA ARG A 64 -51.87 20.36 -28.71
C ARG A 64 -51.45 21.56 -29.58
N SER A 65 -51.18 22.71 -28.95
CA SER A 65 -50.74 23.90 -29.65
C SER A 65 -49.43 23.68 -30.38
N PRO A 66 -49.35 23.77 -31.73
CA PRO A 66 -48.12 23.48 -32.48
C PRO A 66 -46.94 24.37 -32.06
N ASP A 67 -47.18 25.63 -31.79
CA ASP A 67 -46.13 26.59 -31.43
C ASP A 67 -45.57 26.33 -30.04
N ARG A 68 -46.43 25.99 -29.11
CA ARG A 68 -46.00 25.65 -27.73
C ARG A 68 -45.27 24.31 -27.67
N ILE A 69 -45.73 23.31 -28.42
CA ILE A 69 -45.02 22.03 -28.58
C ILE A 69 -43.64 22.28 -29.19
N ARG A 70 -43.56 23.04 -30.26
CA ARG A 70 -42.30 23.41 -30.93
C ARG A 70 -41.32 24.07 -29.94
N PHE A 71 -41.80 25.04 -29.17
CA PHE A 71 -41.03 25.72 -28.13
C PHE A 71 -40.53 24.77 -27.05
N LEU A 72 -41.40 23.92 -26.47
CA LEU A 72 -41.03 22.96 -25.40
C LEU A 72 -40.02 21.91 -25.88
N VAL A 73 -40.22 21.38 -27.10
CA VAL A 73 -39.27 20.43 -27.70
C VAL A 73 -37.92 21.09 -27.94
N THR A 74 -37.91 22.33 -28.45
CA THR A 74 -36.65 23.07 -28.70
C THR A 74 -35.89 23.32 -27.41
N ILE A 75 -36.56 23.76 -26.33
CA ILE A 75 -35.96 23.95 -25.01
C ILE A 75 -35.42 22.62 -24.43
N THR A 76 -36.18 21.54 -24.60
CA THR A 76 -35.76 20.21 -24.12
C THR A 76 -34.49 19.76 -24.84
N LEU A 77 -34.43 19.92 -26.17
CA LEU A 77 -33.23 19.58 -26.95
C LEU A 77 -32.03 20.45 -26.59
N LEU A 78 -32.21 21.77 -26.49
CA LEU A 78 -31.14 22.70 -26.09
C LEU A 78 -30.64 22.41 -24.68
N SER A 79 -31.54 22.15 -23.74
CA SER A 79 -31.20 21.76 -22.38
C SER A 79 -30.41 20.45 -22.36
N GLY A 80 -30.83 19.43 -23.10
CA GLY A 80 -30.14 18.15 -23.26
C GLY A 80 -28.72 18.31 -23.81
N ALA A 81 -28.56 19.17 -24.85
CA ALA A 81 -27.25 19.49 -25.40
C ALA A 81 -26.36 20.21 -24.40
N GLY A 82 -26.88 21.22 -23.67
CA GLY A 82 -26.16 21.93 -22.63
C GLY A 82 -25.73 21.00 -21.47
N ILE A 83 -26.65 20.15 -21.02
CA ILE A 83 -26.36 19.12 -19.98
C ILE A 83 -25.24 18.20 -20.46
N SER A 84 -25.27 17.76 -21.71
CA SER A 84 -24.25 16.85 -22.25
C SER A 84 -22.89 17.52 -22.34
N LEU A 85 -22.81 18.78 -22.78
CA LEU A 85 -21.55 19.54 -22.83
C LEU A 85 -20.95 19.77 -21.46
N ILE A 86 -21.73 20.22 -20.47
CA ILE A 86 -21.27 20.42 -19.08
C ILE A 86 -20.83 19.08 -18.50
N SER A 87 -21.62 18.03 -18.73
CA SER A 87 -21.26 16.68 -18.26
C SER A 87 -19.95 16.18 -18.87
N ALA A 88 -19.70 16.45 -20.14
CA ALA A 88 -18.46 16.08 -20.82
C ALA A 88 -17.26 16.82 -20.22
N PHE A 89 -17.41 18.13 -19.96
CA PHE A 89 -16.37 18.94 -19.31
C PHE A 89 -16.05 18.45 -17.90
N LEU A 90 -17.07 18.25 -17.05
CA LEU A 90 -16.89 17.77 -15.68
C LEU A 90 -16.32 16.35 -15.64
N LYS A 91 -16.75 15.47 -16.56
CA LYS A 91 -16.18 14.11 -16.70
C LYS A 91 -14.70 14.17 -17.07
N LYS A 92 -14.33 15.04 -18.04
CA LYS A 92 -12.93 15.26 -18.43
C LYS A 92 -12.11 15.74 -17.22
N TRP A 93 -12.61 16.73 -16.48
CA TRP A 93 -11.95 17.26 -15.29
C TRP A 93 -11.74 16.18 -14.22
N LYS A 94 -12.81 15.43 -13.84
CA LYS A 94 -12.69 14.29 -12.91
C LYS A 94 -11.68 13.25 -13.42
N ARG A 95 -11.76 12.86 -14.71
CA ARG A 95 -10.86 11.85 -15.29
C ARG A 95 -9.40 12.26 -15.20
N THR A 96 -9.09 13.53 -15.44
CA THR A 96 -7.73 14.06 -15.34
C THR A 96 -7.18 13.89 -13.92
N TRP A 97 -7.94 14.24 -12.91
CA TRP A 97 -7.49 14.17 -11.51
C TRP A 97 -7.60 12.77 -10.90
N SER A 98 -8.50 11.93 -11.38
CA SER A 98 -8.61 10.52 -10.92
C SER A 98 -7.65 9.58 -11.66
N ALA A 99 -6.97 10.04 -12.70
CA ALA A 99 -5.99 9.24 -13.41
C ALA A 99 -4.92 8.72 -12.44
N GLY A 100 -4.63 7.42 -12.52
CA GLY A 100 -3.65 6.77 -11.65
C GLY A 100 -4.06 6.72 -10.16
N LEU A 101 -5.36 6.71 -9.83
CA LEU A 101 -5.81 6.69 -8.43
C LEU A 101 -5.16 5.58 -7.60
N GLY A 102 -5.02 4.38 -8.16
CA GLY A 102 -4.33 3.27 -7.49
C GLY A 102 -2.87 3.60 -7.17
N MET A 103 -2.17 4.31 -8.06
CA MET A 103 -0.79 4.77 -7.81
C MET A 103 -0.75 5.85 -6.73
N LYS A 104 -1.74 6.76 -6.70
CA LYS A 104 -1.85 7.80 -5.67
C LYS A 104 -2.05 7.20 -4.28
N ILE A 105 -2.88 6.16 -4.16
CA ILE A 105 -3.09 5.44 -2.91
C ILE A 105 -1.81 4.69 -2.51
N LYS A 106 -1.18 3.98 -3.45
CA LYS A 106 0.10 3.29 -3.20
C LYS A 106 1.19 4.25 -2.75
N ARG A 107 1.22 5.47 -3.29
CA ARG A 107 2.17 6.51 -2.87
C ARG A 107 2.03 6.82 -1.38
N ILE A 108 0.80 7.01 -0.86
CA ILE A 108 0.57 7.27 0.57
C ILE A 108 1.14 6.14 1.44
N LEU A 109 0.91 4.88 1.02
CA LEU A 109 1.43 3.71 1.73
C LEU A 109 2.96 3.59 1.62
N CYS A 110 3.53 3.87 0.45
CA CYS A 110 4.98 3.84 0.23
C CYS A 110 5.70 4.96 1.00
N GLU A 111 5.13 6.16 1.08
CA GLU A 111 5.70 7.25 1.90
C GLU A 111 5.82 6.81 3.37
N LYS A 112 4.82 6.09 3.89
CA LYS A 112 4.91 5.51 5.24
C LYS A 112 6.00 4.46 5.35
N LEU A 113 6.14 3.53 4.37
CA LEU A 113 7.21 2.52 4.37
C LEU A 113 8.61 3.16 4.38
N PHE A 114 8.81 4.24 3.62
CA PHE A 114 10.11 4.94 3.58
C PHE A 114 10.43 5.71 4.87
N ASP A 115 9.40 6.06 5.63
CA ASP A 115 9.53 6.81 6.89
C ASP A 115 9.52 5.92 8.15
N MET A 116 9.23 4.62 8.00
CA MET A 116 9.22 3.66 9.10
C MET A 116 10.61 3.30 9.59
N ASP A 117 10.68 2.97 10.87
CA ASP A 117 11.88 2.38 11.47
C ASP A 117 12.20 1.03 10.83
N TYR A 118 13.49 0.70 10.68
CA TYR A 118 13.93 -0.53 10.03
C TYR A 118 13.42 -1.79 10.77
N CYS A 119 13.34 -1.74 12.09
CA CYS A 119 12.82 -2.84 12.90
C CYS A 119 11.36 -3.19 12.58
N ASP A 120 10.55 -2.19 12.23
CA ASP A 120 9.15 -2.40 11.85
C ASP A 120 9.04 -2.95 10.42
N LEU A 121 9.96 -2.57 9.52
CA LEU A 121 10.04 -3.15 8.17
C LEU A 121 10.50 -4.61 8.17
N ASP A 122 11.36 -5.00 9.10
CA ASP A 122 11.85 -6.38 9.26
C ASP A 122 10.84 -7.27 10.03
N ASP A 123 9.82 -6.67 10.67
CA ASP A 123 8.76 -7.41 11.35
C ASP A 123 7.78 -8.06 10.36
N SER A 124 7.65 -9.37 10.48
CA SER A 124 6.77 -10.16 9.61
C SER A 124 5.29 -9.78 9.70
N LYS A 125 4.82 -9.32 10.88
CA LYS A 125 3.43 -8.90 11.09
C LYS A 125 3.14 -7.59 10.35
N THR A 126 4.04 -6.64 10.41
CA THR A 126 3.95 -5.37 9.68
C THR A 126 3.91 -5.61 8.18
N MET A 127 4.78 -6.48 7.66
CA MET A 127 4.80 -6.82 6.24
C MET A 127 3.58 -7.63 5.78
N GLU A 128 3.04 -8.49 6.66
CA GLU A 128 1.78 -9.19 6.40
C GLU A 128 0.61 -8.20 6.34
N LEU A 129 0.55 -7.24 7.26
CA LEU A 129 -0.46 -6.18 7.29
C LEU A 129 -0.41 -5.33 6.01
N TYR A 130 0.78 -4.87 5.60
CA TYR A 130 0.97 -4.15 4.34
C TYR A 130 0.54 -4.97 3.13
N SER A 131 0.95 -6.24 3.05
CA SER A 131 0.55 -7.16 1.99
C SER A 131 -0.97 -7.34 1.91
N SER A 132 -1.64 -7.46 3.05
CA SER A 132 -3.10 -7.55 3.15
C SER A 132 -3.78 -6.29 2.60
N ILE A 133 -3.30 -5.10 2.98
CA ILE A 133 -3.81 -3.80 2.49
C ILE A 133 -3.70 -3.71 0.96
N ILE A 134 -2.53 -4.03 0.40
CA ILE A 134 -2.31 -3.99 -1.06
C ILE A 134 -3.21 -4.96 -1.80
N GLN A 135 -3.46 -6.15 -1.26
CA GLN A 135 -4.33 -7.14 -1.89
C GLN A 135 -5.80 -6.73 -1.87
N ASN A 136 -6.26 -6.18 -0.74
CA ASN A 136 -7.62 -5.65 -0.62
C ASN A 136 -7.85 -4.46 -1.57
N LEU A 137 -6.82 -3.65 -1.81
CA LEU A 137 -6.86 -2.55 -2.74
C LEU A 137 -6.93 -3.00 -4.21
N ASN A 138 -6.13 -4.01 -4.60
CA ASN A 138 -6.01 -4.44 -5.99
C ASN A 138 -7.12 -5.42 -6.44
N GLY A 139 -7.78 -6.10 -5.52
CA GLY A 139 -8.86 -7.07 -5.80
C GLY A 139 -10.23 -6.38 -5.79
N PRO A 140 -11.00 -6.49 -4.69
CA PRO A 140 -12.37 -5.96 -4.62
C PRO A 140 -12.44 -4.44 -4.47
N GLY A 141 -11.31 -3.73 -4.36
CA GLY A 141 -11.28 -2.29 -4.20
C GLY A 141 -11.65 -1.79 -2.81
N TRP A 142 -11.51 -2.62 -1.77
CA TRP A 142 -11.76 -2.26 -0.38
C TRP A 142 -10.69 -1.31 0.20
N GLY A 143 -10.98 -0.76 1.35
CA GLY A 143 -10.10 0.17 2.06
C GLY A 143 -10.18 1.58 1.48
N LEU A 144 -9.03 2.20 1.23
CA LEU A 144 -8.96 3.60 0.80
C LEU A 144 -9.67 3.87 -0.54
N TYR A 145 -9.66 2.91 -1.47
CA TYR A 145 -10.31 3.10 -2.77
C TYR A 145 -11.83 3.25 -2.62
N ASN A 146 -12.46 2.41 -1.81
CA ASN A 146 -13.92 2.39 -1.63
C ASN A 146 -14.44 3.65 -0.92
N VAL A 147 -13.61 4.32 -0.12
CA VAL A 147 -14.00 5.57 0.55
C VAL A 147 -14.45 6.63 -0.46
N LEU A 148 -13.71 6.82 -1.54
CA LEU A 148 -14.06 7.81 -2.56
C LEU A 148 -15.38 7.48 -3.26
N LEU A 149 -15.63 6.18 -3.53
CA LEU A 149 -16.87 5.71 -4.13
C LEU A 149 -18.06 5.92 -3.19
N ASN A 150 -17.90 5.60 -1.91
CA ASN A 150 -18.95 5.75 -0.91
C ASN A 150 -19.34 7.22 -0.70
N TYR A 151 -18.37 8.14 -0.63
CA TYR A 151 -18.68 9.56 -0.50
C TYR A 151 -19.30 10.13 -1.80
N GLU A 152 -18.87 9.67 -2.98
CA GLU A 152 -19.53 10.01 -4.25
C GLU A 152 -21.00 9.57 -4.24
N ALA A 153 -21.26 8.33 -3.82
CA ALA A 153 -22.61 7.79 -3.73
C ALA A 153 -23.47 8.57 -2.74
N LEU A 154 -23.01 8.77 -1.49
CA LEU A 154 -23.76 9.54 -0.50
C LEU A 154 -24.11 10.95 -0.97
N CYS A 155 -23.15 11.64 -1.60
CA CYS A 155 -23.37 12.97 -2.13
C CYS A 155 -24.42 12.94 -3.26
N SER A 156 -24.32 11.99 -4.19
CA SER A 156 -25.27 11.81 -5.30
C SER A 156 -26.68 11.54 -4.79
N GLU A 157 -26.79 10.57 -3.89
CA GLU A 157 -28.10 10.14 -3.37
C GLU A 157 -28.73 11.22 -2.48
N GLY A 158 -27.95 11.93 -1.67
CA GLY A 158 -28.45 13.05 -0.87
C GLY A 158 -29.07 14.17 -1.72
N PHE A 159 -28.38 14.61 -2.77
CA PHE A 159 -28.92 15.60 -3.70
C PHE A 159 -30.12 15.07 -4.47
N SER A 160 -30.10 13.81 -4.89
CA SER A 160 -31.24 13.18 -5.57
C SER A 160 -32.48 13.11 -4.69
N ILE A 161 -32.33 12.82 -3.39
CA ILE A 161 -33.47 12.83 -2.45
C ILE A 161 -34.08 14.22 -2.36
N ILE A 162 -33.27 15.26 -2.17
CA ILE A 162 -33.75 16.65 -2.06
C ILE A 162 -34.53 17.04 -3.32
N CYS A 163 -33.96 16.82 -4.49
CA CYS A 163 -34.61 17.15 -5.77
C CYS A 163 -35.88 16.34 -6.01
N GLY A 164 -35.84 15.03 -5.71
CA GLY A 164 -36.99 14.16 -5.90
C GLY A 164 -38.15 14.50 -4.96
N LEU A 165 -37.89 14.80 -3.69
CA LEU A 165 -38.88 15.24 -2.74
C LEU A 165 -39.53 16.55 -3.19
N SER A 166 -38.74 17.53 -3.67
CA SER A 166 -39.30 18.81 -4.14
C SER A 166 -40.30 18.62 -5.31
N MET A 167 -40.05 17.64 -6.19
CA MET A 167 -40.96 17.33 -7.30
C MET A 167 -42.18 16.49 -6.89
N THR A 168 -42.13 15.78 -5.77
CA THR A 168 -43.22 14.89 -5.35
C THR A 168 -44.19 15.56 -4.37
N ILE A 169 -43.84 16.69 -3.77
CA ILE A 169 -44.71 17.41 -2.81
C ILE A 169 -46.08 17.66 -3.43
N SER A 170 -46.14 18.15 -4.66
CA SER A 170 -47.41 18.47 -5.32
C SER A 170 -48.32 17.27 -5.55
N LEU A 171 -47.79 16.04 -5.62
CA LEU A 171 -48.63 14.83 -5.68
C LEU A 171 -49.51 14.64 -4.42
N PHE A 172 -48.93 14.89 -3.26
CA PHE A 172 -49.59 14.67 -1.99
C PHE A 172 -50.54 15.81 -1.63
N THR A 173 -50.31 17.01 -2.18
CA THR A 173 -51.17 18.18 -1.98
C THR A 173 -52.30 18.29 -3.01
N SER A 174 -52.20 17.64 -4.17
CA SER A 174 -53.25 17.62 -5.20
C SER A 174 -54.52 16.92 -4.67
N GLN A 175 -55.67 17.61 -4.71
CA GLN A 175 -56.95 17.10 -4.23
C GLN A 175 -57.72 16.43 -5.37
N ILE A 176 -58.35 15.30 -5.06
CA ILE A 176 -59.28 14.59 -5.93
C ILE A 176 -60.62 15.30 -5.91
N PRO A 177 -61.22 15.59 -7.06
CA PRO A 177 -62.56 16.21 -7.13
C PRO A 177 -63.61 15.34 -6.42
N LYS A 178 -64.58 16.01 -5.78
CA LYS A 178 -65.67 15.34 -5.04
C LYS A 178 -66.55 14.43 -5.92
N THR A 179 -66.50 14.63 -7.21
CA THR A 179 -67.20 13.81 -8.23
C THR A 179 -66.68 12.38 -8.37
N ALA A 180 -65.51 12.08 -7.82
CA ALA A 180 -64.88 10.77 -7.91
C ALA A 180 -65.34 9.73 -6.83
N GLU A 181 -66.44 10.00 -6.13
CA GLU A 181 -67.10 9.11 -5.16
C GLU A 181 -66.15 8.34 -4.23
N LYS A 182 -65.96 7.02 -4.49
CA LYS A 182 -65.17 6.13 -3.62
C LYS A 182 -63.67 6.47 -3.58
N LEU A 183 -63.13 7.11 -4.61
CA LEU A 183 -61.70 7.45 -4.68
C LEU A 183 -61.35 8.73 -3.87
N VAL A 184 -62.32 9.46 -3.41
CA VAL A 184 -62.12 10.63 -2.49
C VAL A 184 -61.40 10.19 -1.20
N ILE A 185 -61.44 8.92 -0.82
CA ILE A 185 -60.72 8.37 0.33
C ILE A 185 -59.20 8.62 0.23
N LEU A 186 -58.64 8.74 -0.98
CA LEU A 186 -57.23 9.07 -1.20
C LEU A 186 -56.89 10.54 -0.85
N ASN A 187 -57.85 11.39 -0.57
CA ASN A 187 -57.63 12.72 0.03
C ASN A 187 -57.56 12.67 1.55
N ASN A 188 -58.00 11.56 2.18
CA ASN A 188 -57.95 11.43 3.62
C ASN A 188 -56.49 11.38 4.09
N PRO A 189 -56.06 12.28 5.01
CA PRO A 189 -54.71 12.32 5.52
C PRO A 189 -54.25 10.98 6.10
N VAL A 190 -55.13 10.20 6.71
CA VAL A 190 -54.84 8.89 7.28
C VAL A 190 -54.49 7.88 6.20
N CYS A 191 -55.21 7.90 5.07
CA CYS A 191 -54.92 7.03 3.93
C CYS A 191 -53.57 7.38 3.28
N VAL A 192 -53.31 8.67 3.08
CA VAL A 192 -52.04 9.17 2.53
C VAL A 192 -50.86 8.80 3.43
N THR A 193 -51.00 9.04 4.75
CA THR A 193 -49.93 8.68 5.71
C THR A 193 -49.69 7.18 5.80
N ALA A 194 -50.74 6.35 5.68
CA ALA A 194 -50.60 4.90 5.63
C ALA A 194 -49.80 4.43 4.38
N ILE A 195 -50.12 4.99 3.21
CA ILE A 195 -49.39 4.68 1.97
C ILE A 195 -47.92 5.10 2.07
N ILE A 196 -47.68 6.34 2.55
CA ILE A 196 -46.30 6.82 2.77
C ILE A 196 -45.54 5.91 3.75
N SER A 197 -46.18 5.48 4.86
CA SER A 197 -45.59 4.61 5.86
C SER A 197 -45.20 3.24 5.26
N VAL A 198 -46.09 2.66 4.45
CA VAL A 198 -45.79 1.40 3.72
C VAL A 198 -44.61 1.59 2.75
N MET A 199 -44.60 2.70 2.01
CA MET A 199 -43.48 3.00 1.09
C MET A 199 -42.16 3.20 1.85
N VAL A 200 -42.15 3.87 2.99
CA VAL A 200 -40.97 4.06 3.84
C VAL A 200 -40.46 2.71 4.38
N LEU A 201 -41.37 1.84 4.86
CA LEU A 201 -41.01 0.50 5.36
C LEU A 201 -40.37 -0.34 4.26
N ILE A 202 -40.94 -0.35 3.07
CA ILE A 202 -40.39 -1.07 1.92
C ILE A 202 -39.00 -0.50 1.53
N THR A 203 -38.86 0.82 1.54
CA THR A 203 -37.60 1.50 1.24
C THR A 203 -36.49 1.13 2.23
N TRP A 204 -36.83 0.94 3.50
CA TRP A 204 -35.87 0.51 4.53
C TRP A 204 -35.53 -0.98 4.42
N PHE A 205 -36.52 -1.83 4.09
CA PHE A 205 -36.36 -3.28 4.12
C PHE A 205 -35.47 -3.82 2.98
N SER A 206 -35.56 -3.27 1.77
CA SER A 206 -34.80 -3.70 0.61
C SER A 206 -33.27 -3.62 0.83
N PRO A 207 -32.66 -2.49 1.25
CA PRO A 207 -31.21 -2.42 1.47
C PRO A 207 -30.76 -3.27 2.66
N VAL A 208 -31.57 -3.46 3.70
CA VAL A 208 -31.25 -4.38 4.80
C VAL A 208 -31.06 -5.82 4.32
N LEU A 209 -31.86 -6.26 3.34
CA LEU A 209 -31.66 -7.57 2.70
C LEU A 209 -30.34 -7.61 1.91
N ALA A 210 -30.05 -6.57 1.13
CA ALA A 210 -28.82 -6.47 0.36
C ALA A 210 -27.59 -6.45 1.29
N GLY A 211 -27.63 -5.73 2.40
CA GLY A 211 -26.57 -5.67 3.39
C GLY A 211 -26.27 -7.02 4.06
N LYS A 212 -27.30 -7.86 4.29
CA LYS A 212 -27.08 -9.24 4.74
C LYS A 212 -26.23 -10.03 3.74
N ALA A 213 -26.42 -9.82 2.42
CA ALA A 213 -25.57 -10.45 1.40
C ALA A 213 -24.12 -9.96 1.51
N GLY A 214 -23.90 -8.64 1.73
CA GLY A 214 -22.58 -8.05 1.90
C GLY A 214 -21.78 -8.64 3.08
N LYS A 215 -22.45 -8.95 4.20
CA LYS A 215 -21.79 -9.54 5.38
C LYS A 215 -21.13 -10.90 5.10
N TYR A 216 -21.61 -11.68 4.15
CA TYR A 216 -20.96 -12.93 3.76
C TYR A 216 -19.58 -12.71 3.16
N TRP A 217 -19.40 -11.62 2.39
CA TRP A 217 -18.10 -11.27 1.82
C TRP A 217 -17.11 -10.80 2.90
N VAL A 218 -17.56 -10.00 3.85
CA VAL A 218 -16.73 -9.54 4.98
C VAL A 218 -16.28 -10.70 5.87
N ARG A 219 -17.18 -11.65 6.17
CA ARG A 219 -16.86 -12.88 6.93
C ARG A 219 -15.79 -13.74 6.26
N SER A 220 -15.67 -13.65 4.95
CA SER A 220 -14.71 -14.41 4.16
C SER A 220 -13.48 -13.60 3.78
N ALA A 221 -13.28 -12.41 4.35
CA ALA A 221 -12.20 -11.49 3.95
C ALA A 221 -10.80 -12.12 4.09
N ASP A 222 -10.52 -12.83 5.20
CA ASP A 222 -9.24 -13.49 5.43
C ASP A 222 -8.98 -14.59 4.41
N LEU A 223 -10.01 -15.40 4.12
CA LEU A 223 -9.93 -16.45 3.10
C LEU A 223 -9.74 -15.85 1.71
N HIS A 224 -10.40 -14.74 1.43
CA HIS A 224 -10.26 -14.01 0.17
C HIS A 224 -8.82 -13.47 0.01
N THR A 225 -8.27 -12.86 1.06
CA THR A 225 -6.89 -12.37 1.08
C THR A 225 -5.89 -13.50 0.91
N PHE A 226 -6.06 -14.62 1.60
CA PHE A 226 -5.23 -15.81 1.45
C PHE A 226 -5.29 -16.37 0.02
N SER A 227 -6.49 -16.50 -0.53
CA SER A 227 -6.69 -17.02 -1.88
C SER A 227 -6.09 -16.13 -2.96
N ASN A 228 -6.18 -14.81 -2.79
CA ASN A 228 -5.52 -13.85 -3.68
C ASN A 228 -3.98 -13.97 -3.59
N ARG A 229 -3.41 -14.18 -2.38
CA ARG A 229 -1.97 -14.44 -2.21
C ARG A 229 -1.55 -15.71 -2.94
N LEU A 230 -2.30 -16.77 -2.77
CA LEU A 230 -2.06 -18.06 -3.43
C LEU A 230 -2.08 -17.91 -4.97
N PHE A 231 -3.13 -17.29 -5.49
CA PHE A 231 -3.27 -17.01 -6.92
C PHE A 231 -2.11 -16.14 -7.46
N ALA A 232 -1.77 -15.05 -6.76
CA ALA A 232 -0.66 -14.17 -7.15
C ALA A 232 0.70 -14.89 -7.08
N TYR A 233 0.91 -15.77 -6.10
CA TYR A 233 2.12 -16.55 -5.97
C TYR A 233 2.30 -17.51 -7.15
N TYR A 234 1.30 -18.33 -7.44
CA TYR A 234 1.37 -19.28 -8.55
C TYR A 234 1.41 -18.61 -9.91
N GLY A 235 0.70 -17.50 -10.09
CA GLY A 235 0.76 -16.72 -11.32
C GLY A 235 2.14 -16.10 -11.58
N ARG A 236 2.94 -15.84 -10.54
CA ARG A 236 4.29 -15.28 -10.67
C ARG A 236 5.39 -16.31 -10.81
N LEU A 237 5.19 -17.55 -10.38
CA LEU A 237 6.23 -18.57 -10.44
C LEU A 237 6.79 -18.78 -11.85
N GLY A 238 5.95 -18.71 -12.88
CA GLY A 238 6.35 -18.83 -14.28
C GLY A 238 7.22 -17.68 -14.81
N TYR A 239 7.15 -16.51 -14.17
CA TYR A 239 7.93 -15.31 -14.56
C TYR A 239 9.22 -15.14 -13.79
N ASP A 240 9.40 -15.84 -12.66
CA ASP A 240 10.61 -15.76 -11.87
C ASP A 240 11.70 -16.65 -12.45
N SER A 241 12.62 -16.06 -13.22
CA SER A 241 13.71 -16.80 -13.87
C SER A 241 14.59 -17.57 -12.90
N LYS A 242 14.73 -17.11 -11.65
CA LYS A 242 15.52 -17.78 -10.61
C LYS A 242 14.88 -19.09 -10.15
N LYS A 243 13.55 -19.13 -10.09
CA LYS A 243 12.78 -20.33 -9.71
C LYS A 243 12.50 -21.25 -10.89
N ALA A 244 12.48 -20.69 -12.10
CA ALA A 244 12.13 -21.42 -13.32
C ALA A 244 13.07 -22.61 -13.62
N ALA A 245 14.33 -22.53 -13.24
CA ALA A 245 15.31 -23.62 -13.41
C ALA A 245 14.96 -24.80 -12.48
N ASP A 246 14.79 -24.52 -11.17
CA ASP A 246 14.45 -25.54 -10.17
C ASP A 246 13.10 -26.19 -10.45
N MET A 247 12.09 -25.38 -10.85
CA MET A 247 10.78 -25.90 -11.22
C MET A 247 10.86 -26.94 -12.34
N ARG A 248 11.73 -26.73 -13.35
CA ARG A 248 11.91 -27.66 -14.47
C ARG A 248 12.70 -28.90 -14.07
N ILE A 249 13.83 -28.71 -13.35
CA ILE A 249 14.69 -29.82 -12.92
C ILE A 249 13.94 -30.77 -11.99
N TYR A 250 13.16 -30.22 -11.05
CA TYR A 250 12.42 -31.01 -10.05
C TYR A 250 10.97 -31.27 -10.42
N GLN A 251 10.51 -30.91 -11.63
CA GLN A 251 9.12 -31.13 -12.12
C GLN A 251 8.04 -30.65 -11.14
N GLN A 252 8.24 -29.45 -10.59
CA GLN A 252 7.39 -28.89 -9.51
C GLN A 252 6.05 -28.33 -10.03
N GLU A 253 5.79 -28.31 -11.34
CA GLU A 253 4.54 -27.83 -11.93
C GLU A 253 3.31 -28.59 -11.39
N LYS A 254 3.43 -29.91 -11.16
CA LYS A 254 2.36 -30.74 -10.62
C LYS A 254 1.95 -30.34 -9.18
N ILE A 255 2.92 -29.85 -8.38
CA ILE A 255 2.63 -29.34 -7.04
C ILE A 255 1.82 -28.06 -7.14
N CYS A 256 2.20 -27.18 -8.07
CA CYS A 256 1.48 -25.94 -8.33
C CYS A 256 0.06 -26.19 -8.83
N GLU A 257 -0.12 -27.14 -9.76
CA GLU A 257 -1.44 -27.56 -10.25
C GLU A 257 -2.32 -28.10 -9.13
N LYS A 258 -1.79 -28.97 -8.27
CA LYS A 258 -2.53 -29.54 -7.13
C LYS A 258 -3.11 -28.46 -6.23
N HIS A 259 -2.33 -27.43 -5.91
CA HIS A 259 -2.78 -26.35 -5.04
C HIS A 259 -3.72 -25.37 -5.75
N ASN A 260 -3.50 -25.10 -7.04
CA ASN A 260 -4.35 -24.18 -7.82
C ASN A 260 -5.70 -24.80 -8.19
N LEU A 261 -5.72 -26.11 -8.51
CA LEU A 261 -6.92 -26.86 -8.90
C LEU A 261 -7.60 -27.59 -7.74
N SER A 262 -7.16 -27.39 -6.50
CA SER A 262 -7.75 -28.07 -5.34
C SER A 262 -9.24 -27.74 -5.23
N LYS A 263 -10.05 -28.75 -4.82
CA LYS A 263 -11.51 -28.57 -4.56
C LYS A 263 -11.76 -27.51 -3.47
N GLU A 264 -10.77 -27.19 -2.68
CA GLU A 264 -10.79 -26.19 -1.62
C GLU A 264 -10.50 -24.76 -2.12
N ASN A 265 -10.14 -24.60 -3.41
CA ASN A 265 -9.94 -23.28 -3.99
C ASN A 265 -11.24 -22.47 -3.92
N PRO A 266 -11.29 -21.38 -3.15
CA PRO A 266 -12.51 -20.58 -2.98
C PRO A 266 -13.06 -19.99 -4.27
N PHE A 267 -12.20 -19.77 -5.28
CA PHE A 267 -12.57 -19.25 -6.60
C PHE A 267 -13.09 -20.32 -7.58
N GLY A 268 -12.97 -21.59 -7.23
CA GLY A 268 -13.46 -22.69 -8.07
C GLY A 268 -14.99 -22.67 -8.23
N SER A 269 -15.51 -23.30 -9.30
CA SER A 269 -16.96 -23.37 -9.57
C SER A 269 -17.77 -24.04 -8.46
N LYS A 270 -17.12 -24.86 -7.62
CA LYS A 270 -17.67 -25.51 -6.42
C LYS A 270 -17.13 -24.89 -5.12
N GLY A 271 -16.32 -23.85 -5.22
CA GLY A 271 -15.70 -23.16 -4.10
C GLY A 271 -16.70 -22.36 -3.26
N LEU A 272 -16.20 -21.77 -2.17
CA LEU A 272 -17.02 -21.04 -1.19
C LEU A 272 -17.79 -19.89 -1.83
N PHE A 273 -17.13 -19.11 -2.70
CA PHE A 273 -17.76 -17.95 -3.34
C PHE A 273 -18.89 -18.34 -4.30
N ALA A 274 -18.70 -19.43 -5.06
CA ALA A 274 -19.75 -19.96 -5.91
C ALA A 274 -20.95 -20.47 -5.09
N ARG A 275 -20.69 -21.09 -3.94
CA ARG A 275 -21.76 -21.53 -2.99
C ARG A 275 -22.50 -20.35 -2.40
N TYR A 276 -21.80 -19.24 -2.05
CA TYR A 276 -22.45 -18.03 -1.57
C TYR A 276 -23.33 -17.40 -2.65
N GLY A 277 -22.82 -17.26 -3.88
CA GLY A 277 -23.58 -16.68 -4.99
C GLY A 277 -24.82 -17.48 -5.36
N LYS A 278 -24.73 -18.82 -5.39
CA LYS A 278 -25.87 -19.73 -5.67
C LYS A 278 -26.83 -19.89 -4.48
N GLY A 279 -26.39 -19.58 -3.28
CA GLY A 279 -27.16 -19.78 -2.04
C GLY A 279 -27.53 -18.44 -1.38
N PRO A 280 -27.04 -18.16 -0.16
CA PRO A 280 -27.56 -17.08 0.67
C PRO A 280 -27.42 -15.68 0.05
N VAL A 281 -26.31 -15.39 -0.61
CA VAL A 281 -26.07 -14.09 -1.25
C VAL A 281 -27.06 -13.90 -2.40
N GLY A 282 -27.20 -14.90 -3.28
CA GLY A 282 -28.16 -14.84 -4.39
C GLY A 282 -29.60 -14.70 -3.89
N PHE A 283 -29.99 -15.44 -2.84
CA PHE A 283 -31.30 -15.31 -2.23
C PHE A 283 -31.60 -13.90 -1.69
N TYR A 284 -30.70 -13.34 -0.88
CA TYR A 284 -30.90 -12.00 -0.34
C TYR A 284 -30.94 -10.90 -1.42
N MET A 285 -30.13 -11.02 -2.45
CA MET A 285 -30.15 -10.09 -3.58
C MET A 285 -31.44 -10.20 -4.38
N ALA A 286 -31.92 -11.41 -4.67
CA ALA A 286 -33.20 -11.63 -5.35
C ALA A 286 -34.38 -11.10 -4.52
N ALA A 287 -34.38 -11.35 -3.21
CA ALA A 287 -35.41 -10.82 -2.31
C ALA A 287 -35.42 -9.28 -2.26
N SER A 288 -34.24 -8.66 -2.18
CA SER A 288 -34.11 -7.19 -2.26
C SER A 288 -34.67 -6.63 -3.57
N SER A 289 -34.36 -7.28 -4.70
CA SER A 289 -34.89 -6.87 -6.02
C SER A 289 -36.41 -7.02 -6.09
N ALA A 290 -36.97 -8.12 -5.59
CA ALA A 290 -38.43 -8.33 -5.55
C ALA A 290 -39.15 -7.24 -4.73
N VAL A 291 -38.60 -6.89 -3.58
CA VAL A 291 -39.14 -5.79 -2.74
C VAL A 291 -39.12 -4.45 -3.49
N SER A 292 -38.08 -4.18 -4.26
CA SER A 292 -37.97 -2.98 -5.12
C SER A 292 -39.07 -2.93 -6.20
N VAL A 293 -39.40 -4.05 -6.82
CA VAL A 293 -40.48 -4.13 -7.82
C VAL A 293 -41.85 -3.88 -7.16
N ILE A 294 -42.10 -4.42 -5.96
CA ILE A 294 -43.33 -4.19 -5.21
C ILE A 294 -43.51 -2.70 -4.91
N PHE A 295 -42.45 -2.02 -4.46
CA PHE A 295 -42.49 -0.55 -4.25
C PHE A 295 -42.93 0.19 -5.51
N THR A 296 -42.31 -0.13 -6.64
CA THR A 296 -42.62 0.50 -7.93
C THR A 296 -44.08 0.26 -8.31
N GLY A 297 -44.61 -0.95 -8.11
CA GLY A 297 -46.02 -1.28 -8.35
C GLY A 297 -46.97 -0.44 -7.49
N ILE A 298 -46.70 -0.30 -6.18
CA ILE A 298 -47.51 0.54 -5.28
C ILE A 298 -47.51 2.03 -5.73
N ALA A 299 -46.33 2.55 -6.11
CA ALA A 299 -46.21 3.92 -6.60
C ALA A 299 -47.04 4.13 -7.88
N TYR A 300 -46.96 3.19 -8.84
CA TYR A 300 -47.78 3.25 -10.06
C TYR A 300 -49.25 3.23 -9.76
N VAL A 301 -49.74 2.30 -8.95
CA VAL A 301 -51.17 2.20 -8.59
C VAL A 301 -51.66 3.50 -7.95
N PHE A 302 -50.90 4.04 -6.97
CA PHE A 302 -51.29 5.28 -6.29
C PHE A 302 -51.37 6.48 -7.21
N VAL A 303 -50.35 6.69 -8.06
CA VAL A 303 -50.29 7.81 -9.00
C VAL A 303 -51.35 7.69 -10.07
N CYS A 304 -51.55 6.49 -10.65
CA CYS A 304 -52.55 6.26 -11.70
C CYS A 304 -53.96 6.41 -11.18
N LEU A 305 -54.28 5.94 -9.97
CA LEU A 305 -55.61 6.15 -9.37
C LEU A 305 -55.93 7.64 -9.17
N LYS A 306 -54.97 8.43 -8.70
CA LYS A 306 -55.16 9.90 -8.59
C LYS A 306 -55.30 10.57 -9.94
N ALA A 307 -54.55 10.15 -10.97
CA ALA A 307 -54.65 10.68 -12.31
C ALA A 307 -56.00 10.36 -12.99
N TRP A 308 -56.52 9.15 -12.75
CA TRP A 308 -57.84 8.72 -13.26
C TRP A 308 -58.96 9.65 -12.78
N THR A 309 -58.82 10.18 -11.58
CA THR A 309 -59.80 11.14 -11.04
C THR A 309 -59.59 12.57 -11.52
N SER A 310 -58.73 12.80 -12.50
CA SER A 310 -58.39 14.14 -13.00
C SER A 310 -57.82 15.10 -11.95
N ALA A 311 -57.18 14.56 -10.88
CA ALA A 311 -56.49 15.38 -9.89
C ALA A 311 -55.29 16.14 -10.47
N PHE A 312 -54.71 15.63 -11.56
CA PHE A 312 -53.64 16.26 -12.34
C PHE A 312 -53.56 15.63 -13.75
N GLY A 313 -52.89 16.29 -14.67
CA GLY A 313 -52.76 15.85 -16.06
C GLY A 313 -51.78 14.67 -16.26
N ILE A 314 -51.78 14.09 -17.47
CA ILE A 314 -51.00 12.91 -17.84
C ILE A 314 -49.49 13.15 -17.76
N GLY A 315 -49.04 14.36 -18.10
CA GLY A 315 -47.64 14.78 -17.98
C GLY A 315 -47.15 14.68 -16.51
N ALA A 316 -47.99 15.04 -15.57
CA ALA A 316 -47.68 14.96 -14.15
C ALA A 316 -47.55 13.49 -13.68
N VAL A 317 -48.25 12.53 -14.28
CA VAL A 317 -48.09 11.08 -13.99
C VAL A 317 -46.64 10.65 -14.17
N THR A 318 -46.06 10.96 -15.33
CA THR A 318 -44.67 10.63 -15.66
C THR A 318 -43.69 11.28 -14.68
N LYS A 319 -43.92 12.58 -14.36
CA LYS A 319 -43.13 13.32 -13.38
C LYS A 319 -43.15 12.64 -11.99
N TYR A 320 -44.31 12.31 -11.48
CA TYR A 320 -44.47 11.76 -10.14
C TYR A 320 -43.90 10.34 -10.02
N ILE A 321 -44.22 9.44 -10.97
CA ILE A 321 -43.69 8.08 -10.98
C ILE A 321 -42.16 8.09 -11.03
N SER A 322 -41.59 8.86 -11.96
CA SER A 322 -40.14 8.96 -12.10
C SER A 322 -39.48 9.55 -10.85
N SER A 323 -40.05 10.60 -10.26
CA SER A 323 -39.50 11.23 -9.07
C SER A 323 -39.61 10.34 -7.83
N ILE A 324 -40.75 9.66 -7.58
CA ILE A 324 -40.93 8.74 -6.46
C ILE A 324 -39.96 7.56 -6.56
N THR A 325 -39.88 6.94 -7.75
CA THR A 325 -38.97 5.83 -7.99
C THR A 325 -37.52 6.24 -7.77
N LYS A 326 -37.17 7.46 -8.19
CA LYS A 326 -35.83 8.00 -7.96
C LYS A 326 -35.53 8.29 -6.49
N VAL A 327 -36.48 8.86 -5.75
CA VAL A 327 -36.37 9.06 -4.30
C VAL A 327 -36.17 7.71 -3.59
N TYR A 328 -37.00 6.72 -3.94
CA TYR A 328 -36.85 5.37 -3.42
C TYR A 328 -35.45 4.79 -3.64
N SER A 329 -34.99 4.82 -4.89
CA SER A 329 -33.68 4.29 -5.24
C SER A 329 -32.56 5.05 -4.50
N SER A 330 -32.71 6.35 -4.31
CA SER A 330 -31.70 7.18 -3.65
C SER A 330 -31.67 6.98 -2.14
N VAL A 331 -32.81 6.84 -1.47
CA VAL A 331 -32.86 6.48 -0.03
C VAL A 331 -32.29 5.09 0.19
N SER A 332 -32.70 4.12 -0.64
CA SER A 332 -32.15 2.76 -0.62
C SER A 332 -30.64 2.74 -0.86
N GLY A 333 -30.16 3.57 -1.81
CA GLY A 333 -28.74 3.76 -2.11
C GLY A 333 -27.97 4.35 -0.93
N CYS A 334 -28.51 5.36 -0.24
CA CYS A 334 -27.90 5.91 0.98
C CYS A 334 -27.72 4.83 2.06
N ILE A 335 -28.77 4.04 2.34
CA ILE A 335 -28.72 2.99 3.36
C ILE A 335 -27.67 1.94 2.97
N SER A 336 -27.68 1.48 1.71
CA SER A 336 -26.70 0.52 1.20
C SER A 336 -25.26 1.07 1.29
N THR A 337 -25.07 2.35 0.96
CA THR A 337 -23.74 2.98 1.05
C THR A 337 -23.25 3.10 2.49
N ILE A 338 -24.14 3.36 3.46
CA ILE A 338 -23.78 3.37 4.88
C ILE A 338 -23.36 1.96 5.34
N GLU A 339 -24.06 0.91 4.88
CA GLU A 339 -23.66 -0.47 5.15
C GLU A 339 -22.31 -0.83 4.48
N ASP A 340 -22.07 -0.37 3.25
CA ASP A 340 -20.79 -0.53 2.58
C ASP A 340 -19.66 0.21 3.30
N MET A 341 -19.92 1.40 3.83
CA MET A 341 -18.97 2.12 4.71
C MET A 341 -18.67 1.33 5.99
N GLN A 342 -19.67 0.68 6.57
CA GLN A 342 -19.48 -0.16 7.75
C GLN A 342 -18.65 -1.42 7.43
N ASN A 343 -18.93 -2.06 6.31
CA ASN A 343 -18.16 -3.21 5.82
C ASN A 343 -16.71 -2.82 5.48
N ASN A 344 -16.53 -1.65 4.85
CA ASN A 344 -15.23 -1.12 4.48
C ASN A 344 -14.36 -0.73 5.70
N ALA A 345 -14.98 -0.41 6.82
CA ALA A 345 -14.28 0.03 8.03
C ALA A 345 -13.30 -1.02 8.57
N VAL A 346 -13.56 -2.32 8.37
CA VAL A 346 -12.66 -3.41 8.75
C VAL A 346 -11.31 -3.27 8.03
N PHE A 347 -11.34 -2.97 6.74
CA PHE A 347 -10.15 -2.79 5.91
C PHE A 347 -9.45 -1.44 6.16
N LEU A 348 -10.23 -0.40 6.46
CA LEU A 348 -9.68 0.90 6.86
C LEU A 348 -8.97 0.83 8.21
N LYS A 349 -9.48 0.03 9.14
CA LYS A 349 -8.83 -0.18 10.43
C LYS A 349 -7.42 -0.76 10.25
N GLN A 350 -7.27 -1.80 9.43
CA GLN A 350 -5.95 -2.35 9.07
C GLN A 350 -5.05 -1.29 8.42
N THR A 351 -5.62 -0.48 7.52
CA THR A 351 -4.87 0.58 6.86
C THR A 351 -4.36 1.63 7.86
N PHE A 352 -5.18 2.04 8.82
CA PHE A 352 -4.75 3.01 9.84
C PHE A 352 -3.87 2.39 10.90
N GLU A 353 -4.04 1.12 11.27
CA GLU A 353 -3.08 0.39 12.10
C GLU A 353 -1.68 0.45 11.47
N PHE A 354 -1.56 0.27 10.16
CA PHE A 354 -0.30 0.40 9.45
C PHE A 354 0.22 1.85 9.40
N LEU A 355 -0.64 2.82 9.06
CA LEU A 355 -0.23 4.23 8.94
C LEU A 355 0.14 4.86 10.28
N ASP A 356 -0.41 4.37 11.38
CA ASP A 356 -0.21 4.88 12.74
C ASP A 356 0.96 4.21 13.48
N ILE A 357 1.69 3.27 12.85
CA ILE A 357 2.90 2.70 13.46
C ILE A 357 3.86 3.86 13.78
N PRO A 358 4.26 4.03 15.05
CA PRO A 358 5.09 5.17 15.44
C PRO A 358 6.55 4.97 14.99
N ASN A 359 7.23 6.08 14.68
CA ASN A 359 8.68 6.07 14.42
C ASN A 359 9.41 6.40 15.71
N ASN A 360 9.87 5.36 16.43
CA ASN A 360 10.49 5.52 17.75
C ASN A 360 11.97 5.89 17.67
N MET A 361 12.65 5.53 16.58
CA MET A 361 14.09 5.74 16.42
C MET A 361 14.46 7.19 16.02
N TYR A 362 13.50 7.99 15.58
CA TYR A 362 13.74 9.39 15.13
C TYR A 362 13.68 10.43 16.26
N GLN A 363 13.69 10.01 17.53
CA GLN A 363 13.48 10.91 18.68
C GLN A 363 14.72 11.72 19.10
N GLY A 364 15.92 11.36 18.64
CA GLY A 364 17.14 12.06 18.96
C GLY A 364 17.24 13.43 18.27
N SER A 365 17.70 14.45 19.00
CA SER A 365 17.84 15.84 18.52
C SER A 365 19.26 16.34 18.41
N LEU A 366 20.25 15.66 19.00
CA LEU A 366 21.64 16.07 18.94
C LEU A 366 22.18 15.90 17.53
N THR A 367 22.82 16.94 17.02
CA THR A 367 23.55 16.90 15.74
C THR A 367 24.82 16.08 15.91
N THR A 368 25.17 15.30 14.90
CA THR A 368 26.51 14.72 14.82
C THR A 368 27.50 15.82 14.44
N GLU A 369 28.45 16.14 15.32
CA GLU A 369 29.48 17.13 15.02
C GLU A 369 30.20 16.75 13.71
N LYS A 370 30.24 17.68 12.76
CA LYS A 370 31.12 17.56 11.59
C LYS A 370 32.55 17.83 12.03
N ARG A 371 33.17 16.84 12.65
CA ARG A 371 34.55 16.96 13.12
C ARG A 371 35.50 16.94 11.91
N SER A 372 36.21 18.00 11.69
CA SER A 372 37.25 18.05 10.67
C SER A 372 38.38 17.06 10.94
N ASP A 373 38.61 16.75 12.24
CA ASP A 373 39.60 15.76 12.67
C ASP A 373 39.09 14.31 12.54
N ARG A 374 37.80 14.12 12.16
CA ARG A 374 37.12 12.82 12.05
C ARG A 374 37.33 11.87 13.24
N LYS A 375 37.71 12.35 14.40
CA LYS A 375 37.99 11.54 15.58
C LYS A 375 36.71 11.16 16.31
N TYR A 376 36.12 10.06 15.93
CA TYR A 376 34.97 9.47 16.62
C TYR A 376 35.40 8.23 17.39
N GLU A 377 34.87 8.01 18.56
CA GLU A 377 35.04 6.84 19.37
C GLU A 377 33.69 6.14 19.53
N ILE A 378 33.64 4.84 19.26
CA ILE A 378 32.45 4.04 19.51
C ILE A 378 32.72 3.05 20.62
N GLU A 379 31.77 2.95 21.54
CA GLU A 379 31.84 2.05 22.68
C GLU A 379 30.52 1.31 22.87
N PHE A 380 30.58 -0.01 22.91
CA PHE A 380 29.51 -0.89 23.33
C PHE A 380 29.70 -1.18 24.82
N ARG A 381 28.70 -0.88 25.66
CA ARG A 381 28.72 -1.14 27.11
C ARG A 381 27.62 -2.11 27.49
N ASN A 382 27.99 -3.33 27.84
CA ASN A 382 27.10 -4.42 28.27
C ASN A 382 25.90 -4.60 27.31
N VAL A 383 26.17 -4.55 26.00
CA VAL A 383 25.11 -4.57 24.98
C VAL A 383 24.63 -6.00 24.77
N SER A 384 23.35 -6.23 25.05
CA SER A 384 22.63 -7.44 24.68
C SER A 384 21.47 -7.11 23.75
N PHE A 385 21.22 -8.00 22.79
CA PHE A 385 20.17 -7.79 21.81
C PHE A 385 19.47 -9.08 21.43
N ARG A 386 18.14 -9.00 21.33
CA ARG A 386 17.28 -10.02 20.73
C ARG A 386 16.38 -9.39 19.66
N TYR A 387 16.17 -10.10 18.59
CA TYR A 387 15.25 -9.64 17.54
C TYR A 387 13.80 -9.59 18.04
N PRO A 388 12.97 -8.67 17.52
CA PRO A 388 11.55 -8.63 17.86
C PRO A 388 10.89 -10.00 17.64
N GLY A 389 10.11 -10.45 18.63
CA GLY A 389 9.43 -11.75 18.58
C GLY A 389 10.30 -12.99 18.84
N CYS A 390 11.61 -12.83 19.08
CA CYS A 390 12.51 -13.91 19.45
C CYS A 390 12.80 -13.91 20.94
N GLU A 391 12.86 -15.09 21.56
CA GLU A 391 13.25 -15.23 22.98
C GLU A 391 14.76 -15.28 23.16
N GLN A 392 15.49 -15.78 22.16
CA GLN A 392 16.93 -15.95 22.24
C GLN A 392 17.69 -14.67 21.93
N TYR A 393 18.72 -14.39 22.72
CA TYR A 393 19.65 -13.29 22.46
C TYR A 393 20.55 -13.60 21.25
N ALA A 394 20.57 -12.70 20.30
CA ALA A 394 21.50 -12.72 19.16
C ALA A 394 22.87 -12.15 19.54
N LEU A 395 22.91 -11.22 20.51
CA LEU A 395 24.14 -10.72 21.13
C LEU A 395 23.97 -10.70 22.64
N ARG A 396 25.05 -11.02 23.37
CA ARG A 396 25.08 -11.11 24.84
C ARG A 396 26.28 -10.38 25.40
N ASN A 397 26.01 -9.38 26.25
CA ASN A 397 26.98 -8.65 27.05
C ASN A 397 28.23 -8.19 26.24
N ILE A 398 28.01 -7.59 25.09
CA ILE A 398 29.08 -7.07 24.23
C ILE A 398 29.70 -5.85 24.90
N ASN A 399 31.01 -5.93 25.16
CA ASN A 399 31.85 -4.83 25.64
C ASN A 399 32.98 -4.64 24.64
N LEU A 400 32.93 -3.59 23.84
CA LEU A 400 33.90 -3.34 22.79
C LEU A 400 34.07 -1.83 22.60
N LYS A 401 35.33 -1.41 22.54
CA LYS A 401 35.69 -0.02 22.30
C LYS A 401 36.68 0.06 21.16
N PHE A 402 36.45 0.96 20.21
CA PHE A 402 37.34 1.20 19.09
C PHE A 402 37.33 2.69 18.69
N LYS A 403 38.49 3.15 18.26
CA LYS A 403 38.73 4.54 17.88
C LYS A 403 38.83 4.68 16.37
N ILE A 404 38.65 5.89 15.89
CA ILE A 404 38.88 6.22 14.49
C ILE A 404 40.29 5.87 14.01
N GLY A 405 40.31 5.53 12.70
CA GLY A 405 41.52 5.12 12.01
C GLY A 405 41.91 3.68 12.22
N GLN A 406 41.25 2.96 13.16
CA GLN A 406 41.50 1.52 13.35
C GLN A 406 40.81 0.68 12.28
N LYS A 407 41.52 -0.30 11.76
CA LYS A 407 40.98 -1.36 10.91
C LYS A 407 40.64 -2.55 11.79
N LEU A 408 39.36 -2.73 12.02
CA LEU A 408 38.81 -3.78 12.88
C LEU A 408 38.33 -4.97 12.03
N ALA A 409 38.87 -6.15 12.25
CA ALA A 409 38.29 -7.38 11.69
C ALA A 409 37.31 -8.01 12.71
N VAL A 410 36.12 -8.36 12.25
CA VAL A 410 35.12 -9.10 13.02
C VAL A 410 35.00 -10.49 12.43
N VAL A 411 35.38 -11.51 13.20
CA VAL A 411 35.43 -12.88 12.74
C VAL A 411 34.61 -13.81 13.62
N GLY A 412 34.22 -14.96 13.09
CA GLY A 412 33.41 -15.95 13.82
C GLY A 412 32.61 -16.84 12.87
N MET A 413 32.05 -17.90 13.39
CA MET A 413 31.21 -18.82 12.63
C MET A 413 29.90 -18.15 12.16
N ASN A 414 29.20 -18.80 11.21
CA ASN A 414 27.86 -18.34 10.80
C ASN A 414 26.93 -18.36 12.02
N GLY A 415 26.08 -17.34 12.15
CA GLY A 415 25.17 -17.21 13.29
C GLY A 415 25.82 -16.69 14.58
N SER A 416 27.12 -16.35 14.60
CA SER A 416 27.80 -15.85 15.82
C SER A 416 27.43 -14.42 16.22
N GLY A 417 26.61 -13.71 15.43
CA GLY A 417 26.12 -12.35 15.76
C GLY A 417 26.81 -11.20 15.01
N LYS A 418 27.73 -11.48 14.05
CA LYS A 418 28.51 -10.45 13.33
C LYS A 418 27.64 -9.43 12.60
N THR A 419 26.70 -9.88 11.79
CA THR A 419 25.78 -8.98 11.05
C THR A 419 24.84 -8.24 12.01
N THR A 420 24.42 -8.87 13.11
CA THR A 420 23.63 -8.23 14.17
C THR A 420 24.41 -7.09 14.84
N PHE A 421 25.70 -7.29 15.10
CA PHE A 421 26.59 -6.24 15.62
C PHE A 421 26.62 -5.01 14.69
N ILE A 422 26.75 -5.22 13.37
CA ILE A 422 26.70 -4.12 12.38
C ILE A 422 25.33 -3.43 12.36
N LYS A 423 24.25 -4.21 12.39
CA LYS A 423 22.89 -3.63 12.41
C LYS A 423 22.67 -2.73 13.62
N LEU A 424 23.19 -3.10 14.79
CA LEU A 424 23.16 -2.27 16.00
C LEU A 424 24.09 -1.06 15.90
N LEU A 425 25.30 -1.25 15.40
CA LEU A 425 26.25 -0.17 15.19
C LEU A 425 25.69 0.92 14.27
N CYS A 426 25.03 0.52 13.18
CA CYS A 426 24.35 1.45 12.26
C CYS A 426 23.01 1.95 12.80
N ARG A 427 22.60 1.55 14.02
CA ARG A 427 21.31 1.89 14.61
C ARG A 427 20.12 1.53 13.72
N LEU A 428 20.18 0.39 13.00
CA LEU A 428 19.01 -0.22 12.37
C LEU A 428 18.08 -0.84 13.41
N TYR A 429 18.64 -1.16 14.58
CA TYR A 429 17.96 -1.58 15.81
C TYR A 429 18.58 -0.87 17.00
N ASP A 430 17.80 -0.61 18.02
CA ASP A 430 18.30 -0.21 19.32
C ASP A 430 18.59 -1.45 20.18
N PRO A 431 19.62 -1.44 21.05
CA PRO A 431 19.93 -2.57 21.91
C PRO A 431 18.81 -2.87 22.91
N THR A 432 18.58 -4.16 23.22
CA THR A 432 17.61 -4.56 24.25
C THR A 432 18.11 -4.17 25.64
N GLU A 433 19.41 -4.36 25.90
CA GLU A 433 20.08 -4.00 27.15
C GLU A 433 21.42 -3.33 26.84
N GLY A 434 21.89 -2.51 27.78
CA GLY A 434 23.14 -1.77 27.63
C GLY A 434 23.01 -0.52 26.79
N LYS A 435 24.14 0.01 26.34
CA LYS A 435 24.21 1.27 25.57
C LYS A 435 25.32 1.21 24.53
N ILE A 436 25.09 1.83 23.39
CA ILE A 436 26.10 2.11 22.39
C ILE A 436 26.36 3.61 22.44
N LEU A 437 27.62 3.98 22.58
CA LEU A 437 28.03 5.36 22.75
C LEU A 437 28.86 5.81 21.54
N LEU A 438 28.60 7.02 21.06
CA LEU A 438 29.46 7.76 20.14
C LEU A 438 30.05 8.93 20.91
N ASN A 439 31.37 8.98 21.05
CA ASN A 439 32.09 10.00 21.84
C ASN A 439 31.54 10.13 23.28
N GLY A 440 31.18 9.02 23.92
CA GLY A 440 30.65 8.99 25.27
C GLY A 440 29.14 9.29 25.39
N ILE A 441 28.47 9.67 24.31
CA ILE A 441 27.04 10.00 24.27
C ILE A 441 26.27 8.85 23.63
N ASP A 442 25.14 8.44 24.27
CA ASP A 442 24.26 7.40 23.75
C ASP A 442 23.75 7.74 22.34
N ILE A 443 23.90 6.79 21.40
CA ILE A 443 23.53 7.01 19.98
C ILE A 443 22.05 7.33 19.81
N ARG A 444 21.19 6.96 20.73
CA ARG A 444 19.74 7.26 20.70
C ARG A 444 19.44 8.75 20.86
N LYS A 445 20.38 9.53 21.41
CA LYS A 445 20.24 10.98 21.58
C LYS A 445 20.54 11.78 20.30
N TYR A 446 21.25 11.19 19.35
CA TYR A 446 21.57 11.84 18.07
C TYR A 446 20.39 11.83 17.10
N ASN A 447 20.33 12.85 16.24
CA ASN A 447 19.43 12.83 15.09
C ASN A 447 19.71 11.59 14.25
N TYR A 448 18.68 10.77 14.03
CA TYR A 448 18.81 9.46 13.39
C TYR A 448 19.46 9.57 12.00
N LYS A 449 18.97 10.50 11.16
CA LYS A 449 19.47 10.67 9.79
C LYS A 449 20.94 11.10 9.77
N GLU A 450 21.32 12.02 10.64
CA GLU A 450 22.71 12.48 10.73
C GLU A 450 23.63 11.37 11.26
N TYR A 451 23.20 10.59 12.24
CA TYR A 451 23.94 9.44 12.72
C TYR A 451 24.19 8.40 11.62
N MET A 452 23.18 8.11 10.79
CA MET A 452 23.32 7.20 9.65
C MET A 452 24.28 7.72 8.58
N MET A 453 24.46 9.02 8.48
CA MET A 453 25.39 9.62 7.50
C MET A 453 26.86 9.36 7.82
N ILE A 454 27.23 9.06 9.08
CA ILE A 454 28.63 8.77 9.42
C ILE A 454 29.10 7.38 8.99
N PHE A 455 28.23 6.52 8.46
CA PHE A 455 28.56 5.17 8.00
C PHE A 455 28.42 5.01 6.49
N SER A 456 29.40 4.38 5.87
CA SER A 456 29.32 3.78 4.53
C SER A 456 29.33 2.27 4.70
N VAL A 457 28.27 1.57 4.27
CA VAL A 457 28.09 0.14 4.55
C VAL A 457 27.88 -0.63 3.25
N VAL A 458 28.59 -1.74 3.11
CA VAL A 458 28.31 -2.79 2.13
C VAL A 458 27.84 -4.01 2.91
N PHE A 459 26.53 -4.28 2.91
CA PHE A 459 25.97 -5.48 3.52
C PHE A 459 26.20 -6.71 2.64
N GLN A 460 26.18 -7.89 3.24
CA GLN A 460 26.31 -9.17 2.55
C GLN A 460 25.23 -9.35 1.46
N ASP A 461 24.00 -8.94 1.75
CA ASP A 461 22.82 -9.04 0.90
C ASP A 461 22.47 -7.71 0.19
N PHE A 462 23.47 -6.88 -0.07
CA PHE A 462 23.28 -5.59 -0.75
C PHE A 462 22.44 -5.73 -2.02
N LYS A 463 21.69 -4.66 -2.36
CA LYS A 463 20.88 -4.61 -3.58
C LYS A 463 21.29 -3.41 -4.44
N LEU A 464 21.35 -3.67 -5.74
CA LEU A 464 21.41 -2.63 -6.75
C LEU A 464 20.01 -2.46 -7.36
N PHE A 465 19.72 -1.24 -7.77
CA PHE A 465 18.42 -0.89 -8.34
C PHE A 465 18.50 -0.92 -9.86
N SER A 466 17.37 -1.14 -10.52
CA SER A 466 17.20 -1.02 -11.97
C SER A 466 17.23 0.45 -12.42
N LEU A 467 18.29 1.16 -12.02
CA LEU A 467 18.60 2.55 -12.32
C LEU A 467 19.91 2.61 -13.10
N THR A 468 20.38 3.80 -13.44
CA THR A 468 21.68 3.96 -14.10
C THR A 468 22.85 3.57 -13.18
N LEU A 469 24.00 3.25 -13.76
CA LEU A 469 25.21 2.93 -13.00
C LEU A 469 25.61 4.10 -12.08
N GLY A 470 25.57 5.34 -12.60
CA GLY A 470 25.89 6.54 -11.83
C GLY A 470 24.97 6.73 -10.64
N GLU A 471 23.64 6.60 -10.81
CA GLU A 471 22.66 6.67 -9.73
C GLU A 471 22.84 5.57 -8.69
N ASN A 472 23.22 4.36 -9.11
CA ASN A 472 23.51 3.25 -8.19
C ASN A 472 24.74 3.51 -7.32
N VAL A 473 25.78 4.14 -7.85
CA VAL A 473 26.99 4.50 -7.11
C VAL A 473 26.74 5.72 -6.21
N ALA A 474 26.17 6.77 -6.78
CA ALA A 474 25.96 8.05 -6.06
C ALA A 474 24.83 7.97 -5.03
N ALA A 475 23.85 7.06 -5.22
CA ALA A 475 22.59 7.02 -4.47
C ALA A 475 21.83 8.36 -4.48
N LYS A 476 22.00 9.16 -5.55
CA LYS A 476 21.40 10.48 -5.77
C LYS A 476 21.10 10.67 -7.26
N ILE A 477 20.11 11.52 -7.56
CA ILE A 477 19.77 11.88 -8.95
C ILE A 477 20.86 12.80 -9.55
N ASN A 478 21.27 13.83 -8.78
CA ASN A 478 22.33 14.75 -9.17
C ASN A 478 23.62 14.35 -8.47
N TYR A 479 24.65 14.07 -9.22
CA TYR A 479 25.95 13.61 -8.70
C TYR A 479 27.10 14.16 -9.54
N ASP A 480 28.29 14.20 -8.95
CA ASP A 480 29.54 14.52 -9.64
C ASP A 480 30.03 13.26 -10.39
N GLU A 481 30.14 13.35 -11.71
CA GLU A 481 30.55 12.23 -12.57
C GLU A 481 32.00 11.82 -12.33
N GLU A 482 32.89 12.77 -12.07
CA GLU A 482 34.32 12.49 -11.86
C GLU A 482 34.54 11.79 -10.51
N GLU A 483 33.80 12.19 -9.47
CA GLU A 483 33.81 11.47 -8.19
C GLU A 483 33.27 10.06 -8.33
N VAL A 484 32.21 9.84 -9.12
CA VAL A 484 31.66 8.49 -9.40
C VAL A 484 32.68 7.65 -10.17
N LYS A 485 33.33 8.18 -11.22
CA LYS A 485 34.39 7.49 -11.96
C LYS A 485 35.57 7.14 -11.07
N SER A 486 35.97 8.06 -10.18
CA SER A 486 37.04 7.83 -9.21
C SER A 486 36.68 6.69 -8.25
N ALA A 487 35.44 6.67 -7.72
CA ALA A 487 34.96 5.59 -6.85
C ALA A 487 34.94 4.22 -7.57
N LEU A 488 34.47 4.18 -8.82
CA LEU A 488 34.48 2.99 -9.67
C LEU A 488 35.91 2.51 -9.97
N LYS A 489 36.87 3.42 -10.16
CA LYS A 489 38.28 3.08 -10.35
C LYS A 489 38.88 2.42 -9.10
N LYS A 490 38.62 3.01 -7.92
CA LYS A 490 39.10 2.46 -6.63
C LYS A 490 38.49 1.10 -6.31
N SER A 491 37.23 0.87 -6.68
CA SER A 491 36.57 -0.44 -6.49
C SER A 491 36.97 -1.50 -7.52
N GLY A 492 37.84 -1.20 -8.49
CA GLY A 492 38.25 -2.13 -9.54
C GLY A 492 37.19 -2.36 -10.64
N PHE A 493 36.26 -1.43 -10.85
CA PHE A 493 35.21 -1.52 -11.87
C PHE A 493 35.52 -0.72 -13.15
N TYR A 494 36.62 0.04 -13.17
CA TYR A 494 36.92 1.01 -14.23
C TYR A 494 37.05 0.37 -15.63
N ASN A 495 37.69 -0.77 -15.73
CA ASN A 495 37.86 -1.48 -17.01
C ASN A 495 36.50 -1.89 -17.60
N ARG A 496 35.57 -2.25 -16.76
CA ARG A 496 34.20 -2.59 -17.17
C ARG A 496 33.42 -1.37 -17.61
N LEU A 497 33.64 -0.21 -16.97
CA LEU A 497 32.99 1.05 -17.33
C LEU A 497 33.23 1.45 -18.78
N SER A 498 34.45 1.24 -19.30
CA SER A 498 34.80 1.56 -20.69
C SER A 498 34.03 0.72 -21.72
N THR A 499 33.51 -0.44 -21.33
CA THR A 499 32.73 -1.35 -22.18
C THR A 499 31.22 -1.17 -22.03
N MET A 500 30.77 -0.25 -21.15
CA MET A 500 29.36 0.05 -20.95
C MET A 500 28.80 0.88 -22.11
N PRO A 501 27.62 0.52 -22.67
CA PRO A 501 27.10 1.18 -23.89
C PRO A 501 26.88 2.68 -23.73
N GLU A 502 26.45 3.14 -22.56
CA GLU A 502 26.12 4.54 -22.25
C GLU A 502 26.93 5.06 -21.04
N GLY A 503 28.10 4.43 -20.73
CA GLY A 503 28.95 4.80 -19.61
C GLY A 503 28.17 4.81 -18.28
N LEU A 504 28.21 5.91 -17.54
CA LEU A 504 27.50 6.07 -16.25
C LEU A 504 25.98 6.07 -16.40
N ASN A 505 25.45 6.38 -17.59
CA ASN A 505 24.01 6.39 -17.88
C ASN A 505 23.48 5.01 -18.27
N THR A 506 24.33 3.98 -18.33
CA THR A 506 23.91 2.61 -18.59
C THR A 506 23.00 2.10 -17.50
N TYR A 507 21.78 1.69 -17.85
CA TYR A 507 20.82 1.10 -16.91
C TYR A 507 21.29 -0.31 -16.48
N LEU A 508 21.24 -0.57 -15.19
CA LEU A 508 21.42 -1.91 -14.64
C LEU A 508 20.07 -2.64 -14.66
N TYR A 509 20.11 -3.90 -15.09
CA TYR A 509 18.94 -4.77 -15.29
C TYR A 509 17.96 -4.24 -16.38
N LYS A 510 16.94 -5.05 -16.69
CA LYS A 510 15.99 -4.78 -17.80
C LYS A 510 14.58 -4.45 -17.35
N ASP A 511 14.37 -4.16 -16.06
CA ASP A 511 13.03 -3.93 -15.51
C ASP A 511 12.37 -2.70 -16.11
N PHE A 512 13.13 -1.63 -16.36
CA PHE A 512 12.60 -0.36 -16.88
C PHE A 512 13.15 0.01 -18.25
N ASN A 513 14.36 -0.49 -18.60
CA ASN A 513 15.00 -0.17 -19.88
C ASN A 513 15.40 -1.46 -20.61
N LYS A 514 14.85 -1.66 -21.81
CA LYS A 514 15.17 -2.85 -22.65
C LYS A 514 16.66 -2.95 -23.01
N LYS A 515 17.37 -1.81 -23.08
CA LYS A 515 18.83 -1.73 -23.31
C LYS A 515 19.65 -1.96 -22.04
N GLY A 516 18.99 -2.12 -20.89
CA GLY A 516 19.65 -2.37 -19.61
C GLY A 516 20.50 -3.64 -19.67
N ILE A 517 21.63 -3.61 -18.98
CA ILE A 517 22.58 -4.74 -18.93
C ILE A 517 22.38 -5.58 -17.68
N ILE A 518 22.62 -6.88 -17.80
CA ILE A 518 22.69 -7.77 -16.65
C ILE A 518 24.16 -7.83 -16.21
N ILE A 519 24.39 -7.59 -14.93
CA ILE A 519 25.71 -7.62 -14.31
C ILE A 519 25.91 -8.92 -13.53
N SER A 520 27.15 -9.39 -13.45
CA SER A 520 27.53 -10.54 -12.63
C SER A 520 27.51 -10.19 -11.12
N GLY A 521 27.50 -11.20 -10.25
CA GLY A 521 27.57 -10.99 -8.80
C GLY A 521 28.81 -10.23 -8.36
N GLY A 522 29.98 -10.55 -8.95
CA GLY A 522 31.23 -9.85 -8.68
C GLY A 522 31.23 -8.40 -9.16
N GLU A 523 30.66 -8.12 -10.34
CA GLU A 523 30.46 -6.74 -10.83
C GLU A 523 29.54 -5.94 -9.90
N ALA A 524 28.43 -6.55 -9.47
CA ALA A 524 27.50 -5.93 -8.53
C ALA A 524 28.18 -5.59 -7.19
N GLN A 525 29.07 -6.45 -6.72
CA GLN A 525 29.83 -6.23 -5.50
C GLN A 525 30.81 -5.06 -5.63
N LYS A 526 31.54 -4.96 -6.76
CA LYS A 526 32.41 -3.82 -7.05
C LYS A 526 31.64 -2.49 -7.10
N ILE A 527 30.41 -2.49 -7.65
CA ILE A 527 29.52 -1.31 -7.66
C ILE A 527 29.08 -0.95 -6.23
N ALA A 528 28.73 -1.93 -5.39
CA ALA A 528 28.37 -1.67 -3.99
C ALA A 528 29.54 -1.09 -3.20
N ILE A 529 30.75 -1.56 -3.43
CA ILE A 529 31.97 -0.97 -2.85
C ILE A 529 32.18 0.46 -3.35
N ALA A 530 32.01 0.72 -4.67
CA ALA A 530 32.09 2.07 -5.23
C ALA A 530 31.08 3.04 -4.56
N ARG A 531 29.84 2.57 -4.28
CA ARG A 531 28.82 3.33 -3.54
C ARG A 531 29.33 3.72 -2.14
N ALA A 532 29.95 2.79 -1.43
CA ALA A 532 30.49 3.06 -0.10
C ALA A 532 31.68 4.06 -0.15
N ILE A 533 32.52 3.96 -1.17
CA ILE A 533 33.63 4.90 -1.41
C ILE A 533 33.10 6.30 -1.74
N TYR A 534 32.12 6.41 -2.64
CA TYR A 534 31.52 7.67 -3.06
C TYR A 534 30.86 8.40 -1.89
N LYS A 535 30.13 7.68 -1.00
CA LYS A 535 29.52 8.28 0.20
C LYS A 535 30.55 8.92 1.12
N ASN A 536 31.78 8.47 1.12
CA ASN A 536 32.94 9.03 1.83
C ASN A 536 32.71 9.29 3.33
N ALA A 537 31.95 8.43 4.01
CA ALA A 537 31.67 8.55 5.44
C ALA A 537 32.90 8.23 6.30
N PRO A 538 32.98 8.74 7.55
CA PRO A 538 34.06 8.46 8.51
C PRO A 538 34.27 6.99 8.82
N PHE A 539 33.17 6.22 8.85
CA PHE A 539 33.19 4.75 9.04
C PHE A 539 32.88 4.04 7.75
N ILE A 540 33.71 3.09 7.36
CA ILE A 540 33.41 2.16 6.28
C ILE A 540 33.25 0.75 6.83
N ILE A 541 32.14 0.11 6.53
CA ILE A 541 31.79 -1.22 6.99
C ILE A 541 31.62 -2.12 5.77
N LEU A 542 32.37 -3.22 5.73
CA LEU A 542 32.34 -4.17 4.65
C LEU A 542 31.98 -5.55 5.21
N ASP A 543 30.75 -6.01 4.95
CA ASP A 543 30.25 -7.31 5.39
C ASP A 543 30.42 -8.31 4.24
N GLU A 544 31.43 -9.18 4.34
CA GLU A 544 31.83 -10.18 3.34
C GLU A 544 32.00 -9.61 1.93
N PRO A 545 32.82 -8.57 1.74
CA PRO A 545 32.87 -7.81 0.48
C PRO A 545 33.51 -8.59 -0.68
N THR A 546 33.91 -9.83 -0.47
CA THR A 546 34.60 -10.68 -1.49
C THR A 546 33.87 -12.01 -1.72
N ALA A 547 32.68 -12.21 -1.15
CA ALA A 547 31.97 -13.49 -1.23
C ALA A 547 31.63 -13.95 -2.66
N ALA A 548 31.41 -13.01 -3.59
CA ALA A 548 31.06 -13.29 -4.99
C ALA A 548 32.24 -13.06 -5.98
N LEU A 549 33.46 -12.84 -5.47
CA LEU A 549 34.63 -12.56 -6.28
C LEU A 549 35.48 -13.81 -6.47
N ASP A 550 36.11 -13.89 -7.64
CA ASP A 550 37.19 -14.85 -7.89
C ASP A 550 38.46 -14.48 -7.08
N PRO A 551 39.39 -15.42 -6.87
CA PRO A 551 40.57 -15.17 -6.04
C PRO A 551 41.47 -14.03 -6.55
N ILE A 552 41.50 -13.74 -7.85
CA ILE A 552 42.30 -12.66 -8.43
C ILE A 552 41.64 -11.29 -8.11
N ALA A 553 40.34 -11.18 -8.36
CA ALA A 553 39.58 -9.97 -8.03
C ALA A 553 39.57 -9.71 -6.53
N GLU A 554 39.53 -10.76 -5.70
CA GLU A 554 39.65 -10.65 -4.26
C GLU A 554 41.02 -10.08 -3.85
N ALA A 555 42.11 -10.62 -4.37
CA ALA A 555 43.47 -10.12 -4.13
C ALA A 555 43.64 -8.67 -4.56
N GLU A 556 43.02 -8.26 -5.67
CA GLU A 556 43.00 -6.87 -6.14
C GLU A 556 42.33 -5.93 -5.11
N ILE A 557 41.16 -6.32 -4.58
CA ILE A 557 40.45 -5.52 -3.57
C ILE A 557 41.25 -5.45 -2.27
N TYR A 558 41.86 -6.54 -1.82
CA TYR A 558 42.72 -6.51 -0.64
C TYR A 558 43.99 -5.67 -0.87
N GLY A 559 44.62 -5.74 -2.04
CA GLY A 559 45.74 -4.87 -2.38
C GLY A 559 45.39 -3.39 -2.36
N LYS A 560 44.15 -3.05 -2.73
CA LYS A 560 43.61 -1.69 -2.68
C LYS A 560 42.92 -1.33 -1.37
N PHE A 561 42.89 -2.22 -0.39
CA PHE A 561 42.14 -2.02 0.86
C PHE A 561 42.55 -0.73 1.60
N ASN A 562 43.84 -0.41 1.60
CA ASN A 562 44.35 0.83 2.17
C ASN A 562 43.89 2.07 1.40
N GLU A 563 43.75 2.00 0.08
CA GLU A 563 43.23 3.09 -0.75
C GLU A 563 41.71 3.27 -0.56
N ILE A 564 40.99 2.16 -0.37
CA ILE A 564 39.54 2.14 -0.15
C ILE A 564 39.20 2.74 1.22
N THR A 565 39.96 2.36 2.25
CA THR A 565 39.73 2.79 3.62
C THR A 565 40.32 4.16 3.91
N GLY A 566 41.52 4.49 3.37
CA GLY A 566 42.23 5.72 3.68
C GLY A 566 42.43 5.88 5.19
N ASP A 567 42.18 7.11 5.69
CA ASP A 567 42.24 7.45 7.11
C ASP A 567 40.95 7.12 7.88
N LYS A 568 40.02 6.39 7.29
CA LYS A 568 38.72 6.06 7.89
C LYS A 568 38.84 4.89 8.86
N THR A 569 37.90 4.81 9.79
CA THR A 569 37.72 3.59 10.55
C THR A 569 37.06 2.54 9.66
N ALA A 570 37.73 1.41 9.49
CA ALA A 570 37.24 0.31 8.69
C ALA A 570 36.82 -0.86 9.59
N ILE A 571 35.59 -1.35 9.41
CA ILE A 571 35.12 -2.58 10.04
C ILE A 571 34.92 -3.61 8.94
N TYR A 572 35.63 -4.69 9.05
CA TYR A 572 35.67 -5.74 8.07
C TYR A 572 35.16 -7.05 8.65
N ILE A 573 34.05 -7.55 8.12
CA ILE A 573 33.57 -8.88 8.46
C ILE A 573 34.05 -9.84 7.38
N SER A 574 34.74 -10.91 7.78
CA SER A 574 35.18 -11.93 6.84
C SER A 574 35.06 -13.31 7.43
N HIS A 575 34.63 -14.23 6.59
CA HIS A 575 34.81 -15.66 6.82
C HIS A 575 36.20 -16.15 6.36
N ARG A 576 36.94 -15.33 5.59
CA ARG A 576 38.31 -15.65 5.11
C ARG A 576 39.33 -14.94 5.99
N LEU A 577 39.94 -15.70 6.89
CA LEU A 577 40.87 -15.15 7.88
C LEU A 577 42.17 -14.60 7.27
N SER A 578 42.50 -14.96 6.04
CA SER A 578 43.64 -14.39 5.31
C SER A 578 43.61 -12.87 5.20
N SER A 579 42.40 -12.30 5.12
CA SER A 579 42.18 -10.86 5.07
C SER A 579 42.36 -10.16 6.42
N CYS A 580 42.27 -10.89 7.53
CA CYS A 580 42.42 -10.29 8.87
C CYS A 580 43.84 -9.81 9.17
N LYS A 581 44.84 -10.28 8.39
CA LYS A 581 46.24 -9.83 8.50
C LYS A 581 46.43 -8.33 8.23
N PHE A 582 45.52 -7.72 7.47
CA PHE A 582 45.57 -6.29 7.12
C PHE A 582 44.87 -5.39 8.15
N CYS A 583 44.29 -5.99 9.21
CA CYS A 583 43.57 -5.26 10.25
C CYS A 583 44.42 -5.08 11.49
N ASP A 584 44.26 -3.91 12.14
CA ASP A 584 45.01 -3.56 13.36
C ASP A 584 44.53 -4.34 14.57
N LYS A 585 43.23 -4.71 14.59
CA LYS A 585 42.60 -5.42 15.67
C LYS A 585 41.58 -6.45 15.16
N ILE A 586 41.54 -7.60 15.76
CA ILE A 586 40.60 -8.67 15.45
C ILE A 586 39.72 -8.92 16.66
N VAL A 587 38.42 -9.04 16.45
CA VAL A 587 37.39 -9.39 17.44
C VAL A 587 36.75 -10.69 17.03
N VAL A 588 36.78 -11.68 17.92
CA VAL A 588 36.25 -13.02 17.65
C VAL A 588 34.90 -13.18 18.33
N PHE A 589 33.88 -13.36 17.51
CA PHE A 589 32.51 -13.63 17.96
C PHE A 589 32.22 -15.14 18.03
N HIS A 590 31.60 -15.56 19.11
CA HIS A 590 31.11 -16.91 19.29
C HIS A 590 29.83 -16.89 20.11
N GLU A 591 28.76 -17.53 19.60
CA GLU A 591 27.44 -17.63 20.24
C GLU A 591 26.91 -16.31 20.81
N GLY A 592 27.03 -15.24 20.02
CA GLY A 592 26.54 -13.91 20.37
C GLY A 592 27.42 -13.12 21.34
N SER A 593 28.61 -13.61 21.69
CA SER A 593 29.54 -12.95 22.62
C SER A 593 30.90 -12.72 21.97
N VAL A 594 31.63 -11.70 22.44
CA VAL A 594 33.05 -11.49 22.12
C VAL A 594 33.92 -12.32 23.07
N ILE A 595 34.64 -13.29 22.51
CA ILE A 595 35.44 -14.24 23.30
C ILE A 595 36.95 -13.94 23.26
N GLN A 596 37.44 -13.34 22.17
CA GLN A 596 38.86 -12.99 22.04
C GLN A 596 38.99 -11.66 21.30
N THR A 597 40.03 -10.90 21.66
CA THR A 597 40.37 -9.63 20.99
C THR A 597 41.87 -9.47 21.00
N GLY A 598 42.48 -9.14 19.85
CA GLY A 598 43.93 -8.96 19.74
C GLY A 598 44.36 -8.72 18.29
N THR A 599 45.65 -8.70 18.06
CA THR A 599 46.25 -8.69 16.71
C THR A 599 46.27 -10.09 16.12
N HIS A 600 46.49 -10.20 14.79
CA HIS A 600 46.63 -11.49 14.13
C HIS A 600 47.74 -12.36 14.79
N GLN A 601 48.87 -11.75 15.12
CA GLN A 601 50.02 -12.46 15.70
C GLN A 601 49.72 -13.01 17.09
N GLU A 602 49.10 -12.20 17.96
CA GLU A 602 48.70 -12.60 19.30
C GLU A 602 47.68 -13.74 19.26
N LEU A 603 46.65 -13.61 18.44
CA LEU A 603 45.56 -14.59 18.38
C LEU A 603 45.97 -15.90 17.66
N ALA A 604 46.92 -15.83 16.73
CA ALA A 604 47.47 -17.00 16.04
C ALA A 604 48.48 -17.76 16.91
N ALA A 605 49.10 -17.10 17.89
CA ALA A 605 50.00 -17.73 18.87
C ALA A 605 49.24 -18.52 19.96
N ASP A 606 48.01 -18.14 20.29
CA ASP A 606 47.15 -18.81 21.24
C ASP A 606 46.51 -20.06 20.64
N LYS A 607 47.21 -21.20 20.80
CA LYS A 607 46.79 -22.51 20.26
C LYS A 607 45.47 -23.02 20.86
N SER A 608 45.11 -22.54 22.05
CA SER A 608 43.84 -22.90 22.72
C SER A 608 42.66 -22.04 22.27
N GLY A 609 42.96 -20.92 21.64
CA GLY A 609 41.97 -19.92 21.24
C GLY A 609 41.11 -20.33 20.05
N LYS A 610 39.91 -19.79 19.99
CA LYS A 610 38.95 -20.02 18.90
C LYS A 610 39.48 -19.48 17.57
N TYR A 611 40.20 -18.35 17.57
CA TYR A 611 40.81 -17.79 16.39
C TYR A 611 41.81 -18.76 15.77
N PHE A 612 42.70 -19.37 16.58
CA PHE A 612 43.65 -20.35 16.06
C PHE A 612 42.99 -21.59 15.45
N GLN A 613 41.90 -22.07 16.07
CA GLN A 613 41.11 -23.18 15.53
C GLN A 613 40.53 -22.83 14.14
N LEU A 614 39.92 -21.65 14.02
CA LEU A 614 39.36 -21.18 12.74
C LEU A 614 40.45 -20.96 11.68
N TRP A 615 41.60 -20.38 12.09
CA TRP A 615 42.73 -20.13 11.21
C TRP A 615 43.31 -21.42 10.69
N THR A 616 43.58 -22.41 11.55
CA THR A 616 44.15 -23.70 11.16
C THR A 616 43.22 -24.48 10.26
N ALA A 617 41.93 -24.49 10.56
CA ALA A 617 40.93 -25.13 9.70
C ALA A 617 40.92 -24.57 8.28
N GLN A 618 41.06 -23.24 8.12
CA GLN A 618 41.13 -22.64 6.79
C GLN A 618 42.49 -22.86 6.12
N ALA A 619 43.60 -22.80 6.86
CA ALA A 619 44.93 -22.99 6.31
C ALA A 619 45.14 -24.40 5.72
N GLN A 620 44.45 -25.41 6.21
CA GLN A 620 44.47 -26.77 5.70
C GLN A 620 43.94 -26.91 4.27
N TYR A 621 43.03 -26.03 3.84
CA TYR A 621 42.46 -26.02 2.48
C TYR A 621 43.33 -25.26 1.46
N TYR A 622 44.36 -24.55 1.90
CA TYR A 622 45.27 -23.77 1.05
C TYR A 622 46.69 -24.37 0.98
N ARG A 623 46.89 -25.51 1.61
CA ARG A 623 48.04 -26.37 1.44
C ARG A 623 47.68 -27.50 0.47
#